data_d6e6f7ef57b7798159e4435ecf56c476
#
_entry.id   d6e6f7ef57b7798159e4435ecf56c476
#
_cell.length_a   1.000
_cell.length_b   1.000
_cell.length_c   1.000
_cell.angle_alpha   90.00
_cell.angle_beta   90.00
_cell.angle_gamma   90.00
#
_symmetry.space_group_name_H-M   'P 1'
#
loop_
_entity.id
_entity.type
_entity.pdbx_description
1 polymer ?
#
loop_
_entity_poly.entity_id
_entity_poly.type
_entity_poly.pdbx_seq_one_letter_code
_entity_poly.pdbx_strand_id
1 'polypeptide(L)'
;MGFLAWYPRRVSNVCRLRLSDRIFFVTVNLQHNLPDSASGEYALALKAFEESRCRLGFLLCGYVLMPNHWHALLFPHPPLSISRVVQDVKYVSARRLNRLRQSHGALWQHQFWDRFVRCEKEFHERLDYMHLNPVRKGLVARPEDWRWSSYNNFEPGKQMDGPIRIDHVWLPEGYRA
;
A
#
# COMPACT_ATOMS: atom_id res chain seq x y z
N MET A 1 -7.25 -16.01 -19.82
CA MET A 1 -5.81 -16.30 -19.91
C MET A 1 -5.14 -15.60 -18.73
N GLY A 2 -4.58 -16.37 -17.81
CA GLY A 2 -4.21 -15.90 -16.49
C GLY A 2 -2.93 -15.08 -16.45
N PHE A 3 -2.98 -13.94 -15.79
CA PHE A 3 -1.84 -13.06 -15.46
C PHE A 3 -1.00 -13.58 -14.27
N LEU A 4 -1.01 -14.89 -14.01
CA LEU A 4 -0.38 -15.51 -12.83
C LEU A 4 1.14 -15.76 -12.96
N ALA A 5 1.81 -15.30 -14.04
CA ALA A 5 3.20 -15.68 -14.31
C ALA A 5 4.27 -14.61 -14.03
N TRP A 6 3.94 -13.45 -13.42
CA TRP A 6 4.81 -12.27 -13.55
C TRP A 6 5.49 -11.76 -12.28
N TYR A 7 5.31 -12.39 -11.12
CA TYR A 7 6.05 -11.97 -9.92
C TYR A 7 7.39 -12.73 -9.82
N PRO A 8 8.53 -12.02 -9.89
CA PRO A 8 9.85 -12.67 -9.94
C PRO A 8 10.12 -13.49 -8.69
N ARG A 9 10.44 -14.77 -8.86
CA ARG A 9 10.82 -15.70 -7.79
C ARG A 9 12.20 -15.43 -7.14
N ARG A 10 12.93 -14.38 -7.56
CA ARG A 10 14.27 -14.06 -7.03
C ARG A 10 14.43 -12.58 -6.77
N VAL A 11 14.13 -12.18 -5.56
CA VAL A 11 14.51 -10.87 -4.99
C VAL A 11 15.42 -11.15 -3.79
N SER A 12 16.54 -10.44 -3.68
CA SER A 12 17.61 -10.72 -2.69
C SER A 12 17.22 -10.44 -1.23
N ASN A 13 16.11 -9.76 -0.95
CA ASN A 13 15.62 -9.48 0.41
C ASN A 13 14.13 -9.82 0.51
N VAL A 14 13.82 -11.12 0.49
CA VAL A 14 12.44 -11.61 0.67
C VAL A 14 12.21 -11.98 2.12
N CYS A 15 11.23 -11.36 2.76
CA CYS A 15 10.79 -11.75 4.09
C CYS A 15 9.95 -13.02 4.00
N ARG A 16 10.39 -14.09 4.70
CA ARG A 16 9.65 -15.36 4.80
C ARG A 16 8.63 -15.26 5.93
N LEU A 17 7.35 -15.28 5.58
CA LEU A 17 6.26 -15.29 6.55
C LEU A 17 6.04 -16.70 7.10
N ARG A 18 5.47 -16.76 8.32
CA ARG A 18 4.99 -17.98 8.94
C ARG A 18 3.53 -18.20 8.56
N LEU A 19 3.02 -19.43 8.72
CA LEU A 19 1.61 -19.74 8.47
C LEU A 19 0.64 -18.94 9.37
N SER A 20 1.09 -18.51 10.55
CA SER A 20 0.31 -17.70 11.50
C SER A 20 0.32 -16.21 11.21
N ASP A 21 1.21 -15.73 10.33
CA ASP A 21 1.34 -14.31 10.04
C ASP A 21 0.14 -13.82 9.23
N ARG A 22 -0.21 -12.54 9.37
CA ARG A 22 -1.40 -11.96 8.75
C ARG A 22 -1.03 -10.71 7.97
N ILE A 23 -1.16 -10.78 6.64
CA ILE A 23 -1.14 -9.61 5.78
C ILE A 23 -2.55 -9.04 5.70
N PHE A 24 -2.66 -7.72 5.80
CA PHE A 24 -3.93 -7.01 5.69
C PHE A 24 -3.98 -6.19 4.41
N PHE A 25 -5.05 -6.36 3.64
CA PHE A 25 -5.41 -5.39 2.60
C PHE A 25 -6.22 -4.28 3.25
N VAL A 26 -5.75 -3.06 3.12
CA VAL A 26 -6.32 -1.88 3.80
C VAL A 26 -6.78 -0.86 2.77
N THR A 27 -7.91 -0.20 3.04
CA THR A 27 -8.42 0.95 2.30
C THR A 27 -8.71 2.10 3.25
N VAL A 28 -8.15 3.27 2.95
CA VAL A 28 -8.39 4.51 3.70
C VAL A 28 -8.85 5.60 2.75
N ASN A 29 -10.00 6.22 3.05
CA ASN A 29 -10.58 7.27 2.23
C ASN A 29 -10.31 8.66 2.82
N LEU A 30 -10.22 9.66 1.94
CA LEU A 30 -10.31 11.06 2.33
C LEU A 30 -11.70 11.39 2.93
N GLN A 31 -11.78 12.45 3.72
CA GLN A 31 -13.06 12.99 4.13
C GLN A 31 -13.88 13.42 2.90
N HIS A 32 -15.19 13.20 2.95
CA HIS A 32 -16.08 13.40 1.81
C HIS A 32 -16.12 14.86 1.28
N ASN A 33 -15.83 15.83 2.13
CA ASN A 33 -15.88 17.25 1.79
C ASN A 33 -14.51 17.82 1.40
N LEU A 34 -13.50 16.99 1.25
CA LEU A 34 -12.16 17.45 0.87
C LEU A 34 -11.92 17.25 -0.63
N PRO A 35 -11.16 18.16 -1.26
CA PRO A 35 -10.76 17.98 -2.64
C PRO A 35 -9.84 16.77 -2.80
N ASP A 36 -9.86 16.17 -3.97
CA ASP A 36 -8.97 15.09 -4.35
C ASP A 36 -7.50 15.51 -4.23
N SER A 37 -6.64 14.55 -3.93
CA SER A 37 -5.21 14.79 -3.78
C SER A 37 -4.55 15.15 -5.12
N ALA A 38 -3.68 16.16 -5.08
CA ALA A 38 -2.86 16.57 -6.21
C ALA A 38 -1.51 15.80 -6.24
N SER A 39 -0.81 15.82 -7.38
CA SER A 39 0.45 15.09 -7.58
C SER A 39 1.52 15.37 -6.52
N GLY A 40 1.65 16.62 -6.05
CA GLY A 40 2.61 16.99 -4.98
C GLY A 40 2.29 16.36 -3.63
N GLU A 41 1.03 16.00 -3.38
CA GLU A 41 0.58 15.44 -2.11
C GLU A 41 0.88 13.94 -1.99
N TYR A 42 0.89 13.21 -3.11
CA TYR A 42 1.20 11.78 -3.11
C TYR A 42 2.62 11.51 -2.57
N ALA A 43 3.60 12.34 -2.95
CA ALA A 43 4.96 12.20 -2.44
C ALA A 43 5.03 12.38 -0.92
N LEU A 44 4.27 13.32 -0.36
CA LEU A 44 4.19 13.55 1.09
C LEU A 44 3.47 12.40 1.81
N ALA A 45 2.42 11.85 1.20
CA ALA A 45 1.74 10.67 1.73
C ALA A 45 2.66 9.45 1.76
N LEU A 46 3.43 9.21 0.69
CA LEU A 46 4.40 8.10 0.65
C LEU A 46 5.54 8.27 1.67
N LYS A 47 6.04 9.51 1.87
CA LYS A 47 7.00 9.78 2.95
C LYS A 47 6.42 9.44 4.33
N ALA A 48 5.11 9.64 4.53
CA ALA A 48 4.46 9.26 5.78
C ALA A 48 4.43 7.73 5.98
N PHE A 49 4.23 6.95 4.89
CA PHE A 49 4.36 5.49 4.96
C PHE A 49 5.77 5.08 5.37
N GLU A 50 6.81 5.66 4.76
CA GLU A 50 8.22 5.36 5.11
C GLU A 50 8.54 5.70 6.56
N GLU A 51 8.14 6.88 7.04
CA GLU A 51 8.35 7.26 8.43
C GLU A 51 7.66 6.32 9.42
N SER A 52 6.39 6.02 9.13
CA SER A 52 5.61 5.11 9.98
C SER A 52 6.22 3.71 9.98
N ARG A 53 6.67 3.22 8.80
CA ARG A 53 7.33 1.93 8.67
C ARG A 53 8.64 1.87 9.45
N CYS A 54 9.50 2.88 9.32
CA CYS A 54 10.75 2.95 10.07
C CYS A 54 10.51 2.98 11.59
N ARG A 55 9.46 3.67 12.05
CA ARG A 55 9.14 3.80 13.48
C ARG A 55 8.50 2.56 14.07
N LEU A 56 7.58 1.92 13.33
CA LEU A 56 6.76 0.82 13.83
C LEU A 56 7.25 -0.57 13.42
N GLY A 57 8.08 -0.68 12.38
CA GLY A 57 8.65 -1.94 11.93
C GLY A 57 7.67 -2.86 11.20
N PHE A 58 6.61 -2.34 10.57
CA PHE A 58 5.72 -3.15 9.73
C PHE A 58 6.29 -3.32 8.31
N LEU A 59 5.85 -4.37 7.60
CA LEU A 59 6.19 -4.53 6.19
C LEU A 59 5.11 -3.88 5.30
N LEU A 60 5.57 -3.20 4.25
CA LEU A 60 4.74 -2.66 3.18
C LEU A 60 4.88 -3.55 1.94
N CYS A 61 3.93 -4.46 1.73
CA CYS A 61 3.98 -5.47 0.67
C CYS A 61 3.45 -4.97 -0.68
N GLY A 62 2.75 -3.86 -0.69
CA GLY A 62 2.22 -3.23 -1.89
C GLY A 62 1.36 -2.02 -1.55
N TYR A 63 1.22 -1.08 -2.50
CA TYR A 63 0.40 0.13 -2.30
C TYR A 63 -0.06 0.73 -3.62
N VAL A 64 -1.11 1.53 -3.54
CA VAL A 64 -1.51 2.51 -4.55
C VAL A 64 -2.14 3.72 -3.86
N LEU A 65 -1.70 4.91 -4.25
CA LEU A 65 -2.37 6.16 -3.87
C LEU A 65 -3.28 6.60 -5.00
N MET A 66 -4.54 6.85 -4.67
CA MET A 66 -5.59 7.36 -5.55
C MET A 66 -5.96 8.78 -5.13
N PRO A 67 -6.63 9.57 -5.97
CA PRO A 67 -6.98 10.95 -5.63
C PRO A 67 -7.71 11.12 -4.30
N ASN A 68 -8.64 10.21 -3.97
CA ASN A 68 -9.50 10.31 -2.80
C ASN A 68 -9.36 9.15 -1.80
N HIS A 69 -8.43 8.22 -2.02
CA HIS A 69 -8.16 7.10 -1.11
C HIS A 69 -6.79 6.49 -1.38
N TRP A 70 -6.39 5.57 -0.53
CA TRP A 70 -5.26 4.69 -0.80
C TRP A 70 -5.58 3.25 -0.41
N HIS A 71 -4.92 2.32 -1.10
CA HIS A 71 -4.88 0.91 -0.71
C HIS A 71 -3.46 0.51 -0.37
N ALA A 72 -3.31 -0.42 0.57
CA ALA A 72 -2.02 -1.03 0.87
C ALA A 72 -2.17 -2.47 1.35
N LEU A 73 -1.18 -3.29 1.05
CA LEU A 73 -0.96 -4.59 1.69
C LEU A 73 0.10 -4.42 2.77
N LEU A 74 -0.31 -4.60 4.03
CA LEU A 74 0.49 -4.33 5.22
C LEU A 74 0.63 -5.59 6.07
N PHE A 75 1.83 -5.85 6.57
CA PHE A 75 2.07 -6.88 7.56
C PHE A 75 2.60 -6.24 8.86
N PRO A 76 1.75 -6.10 9.87
CA PRO A 76 2.18 -5.70 11.21
C PRO A 76 2.81 -6.89 11.93
N HIS A 77 4.06 -6.77 12.37
CA HIS A 77 4.67 -7.79 13.21
C HIS A 77 4.01 -7.81 14.60
N PRO A 78 3.55 -8.96 15.10
CA PRO A 78 3.04 -9.05 16.47
C PRO A 78 4.05 -8.53 17.50
N PRO A 79 3.62 -7.80 18.53
CA PRO A 79 2.23 -7.50 18.94
C PRO A 79 1.60 -6.26 18.29
N LEU A 80 2.22 -5.69 17.26
CA LEU A 80 1.71 -4.51 16.56
C LEU A 80 0.38 -4.84 15.85
N SER A 81 -0.66 -4.05 16.08
CA SER A 81 -1.96 -4.22 15.42
C SER A 81 -2.04 -3.42 14.11
N ILE A 82 -2.85 -3.90 13.16
CA ILE A 82 -3.13 -3.17 11.92
C ILE A 82 -3.74 -1.79 12.19
N SER A 83 -4.61 -1.69 13.20
CA SER A 83 -5.20 -0.40 13.61
C SER A 83 -4.14 0.61 14.02
N ARG A 84 -3.11 0.18 14.76
CA ARG A 84 -2.02 1.07 15.16
C ARG A 84 -1.20 1.55 13.96
N VAL A 85 -0.90 0.66 13.02
CA VAL A 85 -0.19 1.01 11.78
C VAL A 85 -0.99 2.04 10.98
N VAL A 86 -2.27 1.76 10.74
CA VAL A 86 -3.14 2.66 9.94
C VAL A 86 -3.33 4.01 10.62
N GLN A 87 -3.55 4.04 11.93
CA GLN A 87 -3.66 5.29 12.69
C GLN A 87 -2.39 6.15 12.54
N ASP A 88 -1.23 5.52 12.64
CA ASP A 88 0.04 6.22 12.55
C ASP A 88 0.28 6.82 11.15
N VAL A 89 0.08 6.02 10.09
CA VAL A 89 0.17 6.49 8.69
C VAL A 89 -0.82 7.65 8.44
N LYS A 90 -2.07 7.51 8.90
CA LYS A 90 -3.10 8.57 8.79
C LYS A 90 -2.67 9.84 9.51
N TYR A 91 -2.16 9.73 10.71
CA TYR A 91 -1.72 10.88 11.52
C TYR A 91 -0.56 11.60 10.87
N VAL A 92 0.49 10.87 10.47
CA VAL A 92 1.69 11.48 9.88
C VAL A 92 1.37 12.11 8.52
N SER A 93 0.61 11.41 7.66
CA SER A 93 0.22 11.93 6.36
C SER A 93 -0.71 13.15 6.48
N ALA A 94 -1.69 13.12 7.39
CA ALA A 94 -2.59 14.25 7.62
C ALA A 94 -1.82 15.50 8.07
N ARG A 95 -0.87 15.37 9.00
CA ARG A 95 -0.04 16.51 9.43
C ARG A 95 0.73 17.14 8.28
N ARG A 96 1.32 16.32 7.39
CA ARG A 96 2.09 16.79 6.24
C ARG A 96 1.21 17.46 5.20
N LEU A 97 0.10 16.82 4.86
CA LEU A 97 -0.84 17.32 3.84
C LEU A 97 -1.60 18.56 4.31
N ASN A 98 -2.04 18.59 5.57
CA ASN A 98 -2.67 19.78 6.13
C ASN A 98 -1.72 20.98 6.16
N ARG A 99 -0.42 20.75 6.45
CA ARG A 99 0.59 21.80 6.38
C ARG A 99 0.74 22.34 4.95
N LEU A 100 0.77 21.47 3.95
CA LEU A 100 0.85 21.86 2.54
C LEU A 100 -0.42 22.62 2.10
N ARG A 101 -1.59 22.13 2.50
CA ARG A 101 -2.90 22.72 2.19
C ARG A 101 -3.21 23.97 3.03
N GLN A 102 -2.35 24.35 3.97
CA GLN A 102 -2.62 25.40 4.97
C GLN A 102 -3.96 25.18 5.68
N SER A 103 -4.29 23.92 5.95
CA SER A 103 -5.53 23.48 6.56
C SER A 103 -5.28 22.72 7.87
N HIS A 104 -6.35 22.40 8.57
CA HIS A 104 -6.33 21.65 9.83
C HIS A 104 -7.53 20.73 9.93
N GLY A 105 -7.50 19.84 10.93
CA GLY A 105 -8.56 18.86 11.15
C GLY A 105 -8.28 17.51 10.51
N ALA A 106 -9.31 16.67 10.46
CA ALA A 106 -9.21 15.32 9.95
C ALA A 106 -9.13 15.30 8.42
N LEU A 107 -8.04 14.76 7.87
CA LEU A 107 -7.87 14.56 6.43
C LEU A 107 -8.53 13.26 5.98
N TRP A 108 -8.34 12.19 6.74
CA TRP A 108 -8.85 10.86 6.44
C TRP A 108 -10.12 10.57 7.23
N GLN A 109 -11.03 9.80 6.66
CA GLN A 109 -12.20 9.30 7.38
C GLN A 109 -11.77 8.58 8.66
N HIS A 110 -12.60 8.69 9.71
CA HIS A 110 -12.28 8.06 11.01
C HIS A 110 -12.07 6.57 10.86
N GLN A 111 -13.02 5.90 10.24
CA GLN A 111 -12.95 4.46 9.95
C GLN A 111 -12.10 4.20 8.71
N PHE A 112 -11.58 2.99 8.63
CA PHE A 112 -10.92 2.42 7.46
C PHE A 112 -11.47 1.00 7.28
N TRP A 113 -11.32 0.49 6.07
CA TRP A 113 -11.66 -0.89 5.79
C TRP A 113 -10.39 -1.73 5.76
N ASP A 114 -10.41 -2.88 6.42
CA ASP A 114 -9.33 -3.85 6.37
C ASP A 114 -9.87 -5.28 6.27
N ARG A 115 -9.08 -6.11 5.65
CA ARG A 115 -9.31 -7.55 5.53
C ARG A 115 -7.97 -8.26 5.48
N PHE A 116 -7.81 -9.29 6.29
CA PHE A 116 -6.62 -10.11 6.16
C PHE A 116 -6.67 -10.98 4.90
N VAL A 117 -5.53 -11.15 4.26
CA VAL A 117 -5.33 -11.98 3.07
C VAL A 117 -5.27 -13.44 3.51
N ARG A 118 -6.15 -14.27 2.95
CA ARG A 118 -6.35 -15.66 3.43
C ARG A 118 -5.43 -16.67 2.77
N CYS A 119 -4.94 -16.39 1.57
CA CYS A 119 -4.06 -17.28 0.81
C CYS A 119 -3.25 -16.51 -0.23
N GLU A 120 -2.25 -17.18 -0.81
CA GLU A 120 -1.40 -16.62 -1.87
C GLU A 120 -2.21 -16.10 -3.06
N LYS A 121 -3.22 -16.84 -3.49
CA LYS A 121 -4.11 -16.42 -4.57
C LYS A 121 -4.77 -15.07 -4.26
N GLU A 122 -5.32 -14.91 -3.06
CA GLU A 122 -5.95 -13.65 -2.65
C GLU A 122 -4.93 -12.50 -2.56
N PHE A 123 -3.69 -12.78 -2.15
CA PHE A 123 -2.61 -11.79 -2.16
C PHE A 123 -2.40 -11.21 -3.57
N HIS A 124 -2.26 -12.06 -4.58
CA HIS A 124 -2.09 -11.64 -5.96
C HIS A 124 -3.33 -10.92 -6.50
N GLU A 125 -4.53 -11.41 -6.21
CA GLU A 125 -5.78 -10.74 -6.59
C GLU A 125 -5.88 -9.31 -6.02
N ARG A 126 -5.40 -9.09 -4.77
CA ARG A 126 -5.38 -7.76 -4.16
C ARG A 126 -4.30 -6.85 -4.77
N LEU A 127 -3.13 -7.39 -5.08
CA LEU A 127 -2.10 -6.65 -5.82
C LEU A 127 -2.61 -6.20 -7.19
N ASP A 128 -3.17 -7.12 -7.98
CA ASP A 128 -3.72 -6.81 -9.30
C ASP A 128 -4.85 -5.78 -9.20
N TYR A 129 -5.74 -5.93 -8.20
CA TYR A 129 -6.81 -4.96 -7.97
C TYR A 129 -6.25 -3.56 -7.71
N MET A 130 -5.23 -3.44 -6.84
CA MET A 130 -4.62 -2.14 -6.51
C MET A 130 -3.92 -1.53 -7.73
N HIS A 131 -3.11 -2.32 -8.41
CA HIS A 131 -2.28 -1.84 -9.52
C HIS A 131 -3.12 -1.44 -10.74
N LEU A 132 -4.25 -2.12 -10.98
CA LEU A 132 -5.19 -1.79 -12.07
C LEU A 132 -6.18 -0.67 -11.69
N ASN A 133 -6.27 -0.27 -10.44
CA ASN A 133 -7.23 0.74 -10.00
C ASN A 133 -7.10 2.08 -10.75
N PRO A 134 -5.89 2.64 -10.96
CA PRO A 134 -5.71 3.88 -11.73
C PRO A 134 -6.22 3.75 -13.18
N VAL A 135 -5.98 2.61 -13.82
CA VAL A 135 -6.47 2.35 -15.18
C VAL A 135 -8.01 2.26 -15.21
N ARG A 136 -8.59 1.49 -14.26
CA ARG A 136 -10.06 1.36 -14.13
C ARG A 136 -10.76 2.69 -13.84
N LYS A 137 -10.06 3.64 -13.24
CA LYS A 137 -10.55 5.00 -12.97
C LYS A 137 -10.22 6.00 -14.07
N GLY A 138 -9.59 5.56 -15.18
CA GLY A 138 -9.25 6.41 -16.31
C GLY A 138 -8.16 7.45 -16.01
N LEU A 139 -7.37 7.25 -14.97
CA LEU A 139 -6.29 8.19 -14.60
C LEU A 139 -5.06 8.02 -15.49
N VAL A 140 -4.82 6.80 -15.97
CA VAL A 140 -3.73 6.41 -16.88
C VAL A 140 -4.19 5.31 -17.82
N ALA A 141 -3.51 5.14 -18.96
CA ALA A 141 -3.81 4.07 -19.91
C ALA A 141 -3.26 2.70 -19.47
N ARG A 142 -2.12 2.70 -18.76
CA ARG A 142 -1.41 1.48 -18.33
C ARG A 142 -0.98 1.62 -16.87
N PRO A 143 -0.94 0.53 -16.09
CA PRO A 143 -0.62 0.58 -14.66
C PRO A 143 0.80 1.08 -14.37
N GLU A 144 1.76 0.81 -15.25
CA GLU A 144 3.15 1.30 -15.15
C GLU A 144 3.27 2.83 -15.24
N ASP A 145 2.29 3.50 -15.87
CA ASP A 145 2.27 4.95 -16.01
C ASP A 145 1.83 5.66 -14.71
N TRP A 146 1.24 4.91 -13.75
CA TRP A 146 0.84 5.45 -12.45
C TRP A 146 1.96 5.32 -11.42
N ARG A 147 2.86 6.32 -11.40
CA ARG A 147 4.02 6.33 -10.51
C ARG A 147 3.71 6.24 -9.00
N TRP A 148 2.47 6.50 -8.60
CA TRP A 148 2.04 6.50 -7.20
C TRP A 148 1.52 5.15 -6.73
N SER A 149 2.00 4.11 -7.35
CA SER A 149 1.75 2.71 -6.97
C SER A 149 3.05 1.92 -6.90
N SER A 150 2.96 0.77 -6.26
CA SER A 150 4.06 -0.19 -6.20
C SER A 150 4.17 -1.08 -7.45
N TYR A 151 3.41 -0.82 -8.52
CA TYR A 151 3.43 -1.67 -9.72
C TYR A 151 4.85 -1.87 -10.24
N ASN A 152 5.59 -0.79 -10.46
CA ASN A 152 6.95 -0.83 -10.99
C ASN A 152 7.97 -1.51 -10.05
N ASN A 153 7.68 -1.62 -8.74
CA ASN A 153 8.53 -2.39 -7.83
C ASN A 153 8.49 -3.90 -8.08
N PHE A 154 7.46 -4.40 -8.77
CA PHE A 154 7.32 -5.82 -9.12
C PHE A 154 7.86 -6.13 -10.51
N GLU A 155 8.11 -5.11 -11.34
CA GLU A 155 8.66 -5.29 -12.68
C GLU A 155 10.13 -5.73 -12.63
N PRO A 156 10.53 -6.77 -13.38
CA PRO A 156 11.93 -7.18 -13.47
C PRO A 156 12.82 -6.03 -13.96
N GLY A 157 13.89 -5.76 -13.22
CA GLY A 157 14.84 -4.68 -13.51
C GLY A 157 14.41 -3.29 -13.05
N LYS A 158 13.19 -3.13 -12.55
CA LYS A 158 12.64 -1.85 -12.08
C LYS A 158 12.30 -1.80 -10.60
N GLN A 159 12.73 -2.79 -9.80
CA GLN A 159 12.36 -2.91 -8.37
C GLN A 159 12.70 -1.68 -7.53
N MET A 160 13.57 -0.81 -8.04
CA MET A 160 14.00 0.42 -7.38
C MET A 160 13.33 1.69 -7.92
N ASP A 161 12.53 1.58 -8.98
CA ASP A 161 11.98 2.74 -9.70
C ASP A 161 10.71 3.32 -9.05
N GLY A 162 10.16 2.66 -8.03
CA GLY A 162 9.03 3.18 -7.25
C GLY A 162 9.45 4.34 -6.34
N PRO A 163 8.51 5.26 -6.01
CA PRO A 163 8.77 6.38 -5.10
C PRO A 163 9.23 5.95 -3.70
N ILE A 164 8.79 4.78 -3.25
CA ILE A 164 9.26 4.11 -2.04
C ILE A 164 9.43 2.61 -2.29
N ARG A 165 10.31 1.99 -1.52
CA ARG A 165 10.53 0.55 -1.59
C ARG A 165 9.37 -0.22 -0.94
N ILE A 166 9.07 -1.39 -1.51
CA ILE A 166 8.22 -2.40 -0.87
C ILE A 166 9.06 -3.51 -0.25
N ASP A 167 8.45 -4.22 0.68
CA ASP A 167 8.99 -5.43 1.25
C ASP A 167 8.43 -6.64 0.49
N HIS A 168 9.28 -7.31 -0.26
CA HIS A 168 8.89 -8.55 -0.93
C HIS A 168 8.71 -9.65 0.11
N VAL A 169 7.56 -10.28 0.10
CA VAL A 169 7.22 -11.37 1.02
C VAL A 169 7.10 -12.68 0.26
N TRP A 170 7.58 -13.75 0.87
CA TRP A 170 7.34 -15.11 0.41
C TRP A 170 6.28 -15.74 1.30
N LEU A 171 5.17 -16.12 0.69
CA LEU A 171 4.08 -16.82 1.37
C LEU A 171 4.39 -18.32 1.39
N PRO A 172 4.37 -18.97 2.56
CA PRO A 172 4.66 -20.39 2.64
C PRO A 172 3.60 -21.22 1.91
N GLU A 173 4.00 -22.36 1.37
CA GLU A 173 3.07 -23.32 0.79
C GLU A 173 1.98 -23.68 1.81
N GLY A 174 0.71 -23.61 1.38
CA GLY A 174 -0.42 -23.81 2.29
C GLY A 174 -0.75 -22.63 3.20
N TYR A 175 -0.18 -21.42 2.93
CA TYR A 175 -0.57 -20.21 3.65
C TYR A 175 -2.09 -20.03 3.61
N ARG A 176 -2.70 -20.09 4.79
CA ARG A 176 -4.12 -19.81 5.05
C ARG A 176 -4.23 -19.02 6.34
N ALA A 177 -4.89 -17.88 6.28
CA ALA A 177 -5.14 -17.03 7.44
C ALA A 177 -6.50 -17.32 8.05
#